data_2966fa6571bb8a1efe80f7be1b6daf81
#
_entry.id   2966fa6571bb8a1efe80f7be1b6daf81
#
_cell.length_a   1.000
_cell.length_b   1.000
_cell.length_c   1.000
_cell.angle_alpha   90.00
_cell.angle_beta   90.00
_cell.angle_gamma   90.00
#
_symmetry.space_group_name_H-M   'P 1'
#
loop_
_entity.id
_entity.type
_entity.pdbx_description
1 polymer ?
#
loop_
_entity_poly.entity_id
_entity_poly.type
_entity_poly.pdbx_seq_one_letter_code
_entity_poly.pdbx_strand_id
1 'polypeptide(L)'
;MERNFETVMIEQCAPVLASLKPAGLFRYETRDCADLARRVKNWNTQLNPKGLRVRVLKGCVLNHRYLVYVYRESKLAAVLADEKVQSFLRNEGYRLPEAGEAPDAGNMLTQLSRKLCCSAEFPHEIGVFLGYPLGDVVGFIENRGKNFTCCGCWKSYGDPDAAQKHFDQLSKCTAVYLRLFHSGTPILRLAVAA
;
A
#
# COMPACT_ATOMS: atom_id res chain seq x y z
N MET A 1 -6.68 12.65 20.54
CA MET A 1 -7.37 13.40 19.46
C MET A 1 -7.32 12.52 18.22
N GLU A 2 -8.46 12.07 17.71
CA GLU A 2 -8.49 11.28 16.47
C GLU A 2 -7.93 12.11 15.33
N ARG A 3 -6.94 11.57 14.61
CA ARG A 3 -6.39 12.25 13.42
C ARG A 3 -7.41 12.16 12.30
N ASN A 4 -7.58 13.22 11.54
CA ASN A 4 -8.48 13.23 10.39
C ASN A 4 -8.03 12.19 9.35
N PHE A 5 -8.98 11.37 8.85
CA PHE A 5 -8.72 10.30 7.88
C PHE A 5 -8.05 10.82 6.61
N GLU A 6 -8.51 11.94 6.10
CA GLU A 6 -8.00 12.57 4.88
C GLU A 6 -6.55 13.04 5.05
N THR A 7 -6.23 13.64 6.21
CA THR A 7 -4.85 14.05 6.51
C THR A 7 -3.91 12.84 6.55
N VAL A 8 -4.32 11.76 7.23
CA VAL A 8 -3.50 10.54 7.29
C VAL A 8 -3.35 9.91 5.90
N MET A 9 -4.42 9.91 5.10
CA MET A 9 -4.37 9.40 3.73
C MET A 9 -3.39 10.18 2.85
N ILE A 10 -3.37 11.52 2.93
CA ILE A 10 -2.38 12.34 2.20
C ILE A 10 -0.96 12.07 2.71
N GLU A 11 -0.74 12.08 4.01
CA GLU A 11 0.59 11.83 4.59
C GLU A 11 1.21 10.50 4.16
N GLN A 12 0.39 9.46 4.05
CA GLN A 12 0.87 8.09 3.82
C GLN A 12 0.72 7.63 2.36
N CYS A 13 -0.19 8.25 1.61
CA CYS A 13 -0.55 7.77 0.27
C CYS A 13 -0.40 8.83 -0.83
N ALA A 14 0.20 10.00 -0.57
CA ALA A 14 0.44 11.01 -1.61
C ALA A 14 1.15 10.45 -2.85
N PRO A 15 2.20 9.60 -2.76
CA PRO A 15 2.82 8.98 -3.93
C PRO A 15 1.89 8.06 -4.71
N VAL A 16 0.89 7.46 -4.05
CA VAL A 16 -0.13 6.64 -4.73
C VAL A 16 -1.11 7.54 -5.48
N LEU A 17 -1.55 8.63 -4.85
CA LEU A 17 -2.41 9.62 -5.50
C LEU A 17 -1.72 10.28 -6.70
N ALA A 18 -0.40 10.50 -6.62
CA ALA A 18 0.45 11.03 -7.68
C ALA A 18 0.83 9.99 -8.76
N SER A 19 0.37 8.74 -8.65
CA SER A 19 0.76 7.66 -9.56
C SER A 19 2.26 7.31 -9.56
N LEU A 20 3.00 7.61 -8.50
CA LEU A 20 4.40 7.21 -8.32
C LEU A 20 4.56 5.83 -7.68
N LYS A 21 3.55 5.38 -6.91
CA LYS A 21 3.52 4.05 -6.28
C LYS A 21 2.24 3.29 -6.63
N PRO A 22 2.28 1.96 -6.67
CA PRO A 22 1.07 1.15 -6.85
C PRO A 22 0.14 1.22 -5.65
N ALA A 23 0.69 1.26 -4.42
CA ALA A 23 -0.12 1.28 -3.21
C ALA A 23 0.58 1.93 -2.01
N GLY A 24 -0.25 2.28 -1.02
CA GLY A 24 0.15 2.78 0.29
C GLY A 24 -0.70 2.14 1.38
N LEU A 25 -0.17 2.14 2.58
CA LEU A 25 -0.78 1.51 3.75
C LEU A 25 -0.65 2.44 4.94
N PHE A 26 -1.73 2.62 5.70
CA PHE A 26 -1.67 3.37 6.93
C PHE A 26 -2.54 2.77 8.03
N ARG A 27 -2.16 3.02 9.26
CA ARG A 27 -2.99 2.73 10.43
C ARG A 27 -3.94 3.90 10.67
N TYR A 28 -5.21 3.56 10.85
CA TYR A 28 -6.23 4.50 11.27
C TYR A 28 -6.87 4.01 12.57
N GLU A 29 -7.04 4.91 13.52
CA GLU A 29 -7.63 4.61 14.82
C GLU A 29 -8.97 5.32 14.93
N THR A 30 -10.05 4.57 15.15
CA THR A 30 -11.38 5.12 15.41
C THR A 30 -12.23 4.12 16.19
N ARG A 31 -13.08 4.62 17.08
CA ARG A 31 -14.08 3.83 17.80
C ARG A 31 -15.33 3.57 16.96
N ASP A 32 -15.55 4.37 15.93
CA ASP A 32 -16.70 4.25 15.02
C ASP A 32 -16.30 3.50 13.73
N CYS A 33 -16.45 2.16 13.77
CA CYS A 33 -16.19 1.32 12.60
C CYS A 33 -17.22 1.55 11.48
N ALA A 34 -18.44 1.99 11.81
CA ALA A 34 -19.46 2.30 10.81
C ALA A 34 -19.12 3.61 10.06
N ASP A 35 -18.58 4.60 10.77
CA ASP A 35 -18.07 5.81 10.13
C ASP A 35 -16.90 5.49 9.20
N LEU A 36 -15.95 4.66 9.62
CA LEU A 36 -14.84 4.23 8.76
C LEU A 36 -15.37 3.53 7.49
N ALA A 37 -16.31 2.61 7.62
CA ALA A 37 -16.91 1.93 6.47
C ALA A 37 -17.58 2.91 5.50
N ARG A 38 -18.33 3.89 6.03
CA ARG A 38 -18.96 4.96 5.25
C ARG A 38 -17.92 5.83 4.53
N ARG A 39 -16.83 6.23 5.20
CA ARG A 39 -15.72 6.99 4.60
C ARG A 39 -15.07 6.21 3.47
N VAL A 40 -14.72 4.94 3.69
CA VAL A 40 -14.12 4.07 2.66
C VAL A 40 -15.04 3.95 1.45
N LYS A 41 -16.35 3.75 1.67
CA LYS A 41 -17.36 3.72 0.58
C LYS A 41 -17.40 5.03 -0.19
N ASN A 42 -17.45 6.17 0.51
CA ASN A 42 -17.50 7.50 -0.11
C ASN A 42 -16.23 7.80 -0.92
N TRP A 43 -15.04 7.46 -0.39
CA TRP A 43 -13.79 7.64 -1.11
C TRP A 43 -13.71 6.73 -2.34
N ASN A 44 -14.18 5.49 -2.25
CA ASN A 44 -14.24 4.61 -3.41
C ASN A 44 -15.17 5.19 -4.51
N THR A 45 -16.33 5.72 -4.16
CA THR A 45 -17.23 6.36 -5.14
C THR A 45 -16.53 7.48 -5.91
N GLN A 46 -15.68 8.26 -5.24
CA GLN A 46 -14.98 9.41 -5.84
C GLN A 46 -13.68 9.01 -6.56
N LEU A 47 -12.94 8.03 -6.05
CA LEU A 47 -11.60 7.67 -6.52
C LEU A 47 -11.60 6.54 -7.58
N ASN A 48 -12.63 5.67 -7.58
CA ASN A 48 -12.73 4.59 -8.56
C ASN A 48 -12.67 5.07 -10.02
N PRO A 49 -13.33 6.19 -10.41
CA PRO A 49 -13.20 6.71 -11.77
C PRO A 49 -11.76 7.11 -12.15
N LYS A 50 -10.87 7.25 -11.18
CA LYS A 50 -9.45 7.55 -11.37
C LYS A 50 -8.54 6.33 -11.24
N GLY A 51 -9.12 5.13 -11.21
CA GLY A 51 -8.39 3.86 -11.05
C GLY A 51 -7.79 3.63 -9.66
N LEU A 52 -8.25 4.39 -8.65
CA LEU A 52 -7.82 4.27 -7.26
C LEU A 52 -8.88 3.58 -6.42
N ARG A 53 -8.44 2.77 -5.48
CA ARG A 53 -9.32 2.10 -4.52
C ARG A 53 -8.81 2.22 -3.09
N VAL A 54 -9.74 2.22 -2.15
CA VAL A 54 -9.48 2.21 -0.70
C VAL A 54 -10.08 0.93 -0.11
N ARG A 55 -9.29 0.19 0.68
CA ARG A 55 -9.75 -1.05 1.31
C ARG A 55 -9.21 -1.15 2.75
N VAL A 56 -10.03 -1.64 3.67
CA VAL A 56 -9.55 -2.06 4.99
C VAL A 56 -9.06 -3.50 4.87
N LEU A 57 -7.77 -3.73 5.11
CA LEU A 57 -7.17 -5.07 5.08
C LEU A 57 -7.28 -5.80 6.41
N LYS A 58 -7.19 -5.06 7.52
CA LYS A 58 -7.28 -5.60 8.87
C LYS A 58 -8.00 -4.61 9.77
N GLY A 59 -8.89 -5.10 10.62
CA GLY A 59 -9.54 -4.32 11.66
C GLY A 59 -9.52 -5.07 12.99
N CYS A 60 -9.24 -4.35 14.07
CA CYS A 60 -9.38 -4.86 15.43
C CYS A 60 -10.31 -3.93 16.21
N VAL A 61 -11.54 -4.40 16.44
CA VAL A 61 -12.57 -3.65 17.15
C VAL A 61 -12.15 -3.40 18.60
N LEU A 62 -11.47 -4.36 19.23
CA LEU A 62 -11.01 -4.23 20.61
C LEU A 62 -9.99 -3.11 20.80
N ASN A 63 -9.08 -2.94 19.85
CA ASN A 63 -8.03 -1.94 19.92
C ASN A 63 -8.36 -0.69 19.09
N HIS A 64 -9.53 -0.66 18.45
CA HIS A 64 -9.97 0.44 17.58
C HIS A 64 -8.97 0.80 16.45
N ARG A 65 -8.19 -0.19 15.97
CA ARG A 65 -7.12 -0.02 14.99
C ARG A 65 -7.46 -0.73 13.70
N TYR A 66 -7.32 0.00 12.61
CA TYR A 66 -7.62 -0.46 11.26
C TYR A 66 -6.42 -0.23 10.37
N LEU A 67 -6.13 -1.19 9.51
CA LEU A 67 -5.10 -1.09 8.49
C LEU A 67 -5.76 -0.78 7.17
N VAL A 68 -5.59 0.44 6.69
CA VAL A 68 -6.22 0.96 5.47
C VAL A 68 -5.21 0.95 4.35
N TYR A 69 -5.62 0.42 3.21
CA TYR A 69 -4.81 0.25 2.01
C TYR A 69 -5.43 1.06 0.87
N VAL A 70 -4.62 1.91 0.25
CA VAL A 70 -4.99 2.71 -0.92
C VAL A 70 -4.14 2.25 -2.08
N TYR A 71 -4.75 1.92 -3.22
CA TYR A 71 -4.02 1.35 -4.34
C TYR A 71 -4.57 1.77 -5.69
N ARG A 72 -3.72 1.69 -6.71
CA ARG A 72 -4.07 1.82 -8.13
C ARG A 72 -4.23 0.45 -8.73
N GLU A 73 -5.42 0.17 -9.27
CA GLU A 73 -5.76 -1.15 -9.81
C GLU A 73 -4.78 -1.58 -10.90
N SER A 74 -4.56 -0.74 -11.91
CA SER A 74 -3.68 -1.04 -13.03
C SER A 74 -2.22 -1.28 -12.60
N LYS A 75 -1.71 -0.46 -11.68
CA LYS A 75 -0.33 -0.61 -11.18
C LYS A 75 -0.15 -1.84 -10.30
N LEU A 76 -1.12 -2.12 -9.42
CA LEU A 76 -1.07 -3.33 -8.61
C LEU A 76 -1.20 -4.58 -9.49
N ALA A 77 -2.10 -4.57 -10.47
CA ALA A 77 -2.22 -5.65 -11.44
C ALA A 77 -0.90 -5.91 -12.19
N ALA A 78 -0.21 -4.84 -12.62
CA ALA A 78 1.10 -4.96 -13.27
C ALA A 78 2.17 -5.59 -12.35
N VAL A 79 2.21 -5.22 -11.07
CA VAL A 79 3.11 -5.85 -10.09
C VAL A 79 2.79 -7.33 -9.91
N LEU A 80 1.50 -7.68 -9.81
CA LEU A 80 1.06 -9.07 -9.62
C LEU A 80 1.19 -9.93 -10.88
N ALA A 81 1.29 -9.31 -12.07
CA ALA A 81 1.52 -10.00 -13.34
C ALA A 81 2.98 -10.40 -13.55
N ASP A 82 3.92 -9.86 -12.81
CA ASP A 82 5.35 -10.24 -12.90
C ASP A 82 5.55 -11.69 -12.47
N GLU A 83 6.15 -12.51 -13.34
CA GLU A 83 6.34 -13.96 -13.10
C GLU A 83 7.20 -14.25 -11.86
N LYS A 84 8.20 -13.40 -11.57
CA LYS A 84 9.05 -13.55 -10.36
C LYS A 84 8.25 -13.27 -9.10
N VAL A 85 7.40 -12.25 -9.16
CA VAL A 85 6.47 -11.93 -8.08
C VAL A 85 5.47 -13.07 -7.86
N GLN A 86 4.92 -13.63 -8.93
CA GLN A 86 4.00 -14.78 -8.83
C GLN A 86 4.68 -16.00 -8.21
N SER A 87 5.89 -16.33 -8.67
CA SER A 87 6.68 -17.43 -8.12
C SER A 87 6.94 -17.24 -6.63
N PHE A 88 7.38 -16.05 -6.25
CA PHE A 88 7.60 -15.69 -4.85
C PHE A 88 6.30 -15.82 -4.02
N LEU A 89 5.19 -15.27 -4.49
CA LEU A 89 3.91 -15.33 -3.76
C LEU A 89 3.37 -16.76 -3.65
N ARG A 90 3.59 -17.64 -4.64
CA ARG A 90 3.29 -19.08 -4.51
C ARG A 90 4.07 -19.73 -3.37
N ASN A 91 5.36 -19.42 -3.26
CA ASN A 91 6.22 -19.92 -2.17
C ASN A 91 5.76 -19.38 -0.80
N GLU A 92 5.23 -18.15 -0.76
CA GLU A 92 4.60 -17.57 0.43
C GLU A 92 3.19 -18.14 0.72
N GLY A 93 2.71 -19.14 -0.06
CA GLY A 93 1.44 -19.83 0.14
C GLY A 93 0.21 -19.11 -0.41
N TYR A 94 0.39 -18.17 -1.36
CA TYR A 94 -0.73 -17.58 -2.09
C TYR A 94 -1.22 -18.51 -3.19
N ARG A 95 -2.53 -18.59 -3.35
CA ARG A 95 -3.17 -19.26 -4.47
C ARG A 95 -3.24 -18.29 -5.64
N LEU A 96 -2.53 -18.60 -6.70
CA LEU A 96 -2.56 -17.86 -7.96
C LEU A 96 -3.31 -18.69 -9.02
N PRO A 97 -3.84 -18.03 -10.08
CA PRO A 97 -4.42 -18.74 -11.20
C PRO A 97 -3.36 -19.59 -11.93
N GLU A 98 -3.80 -20.40 -12.90
CA GLU A 98 -2.93 -21.19 -13.74
C GLU A 98 -1.98 -20.30 -14.58
N ALA A 99 -0.93 -20.93 -15.10
CA ALA A 99 0.07 -20.21 -15.90
C ALA A 99 -0.58 -19.56 -17.13
N GLY A 100 -0.38 -18.25 -17.29
CA GLY A 100 -0.94 -17.46 -18.39
C GLY A 100 -2.16 -16.62 -18.03
N GLU A 101 -2.76 -16.83 -16.87
CA GLU A 101 -3.84 -15.98 -16.38
C GLU A 101 -3.33 -14.89 -15.42
N ALA A 102 -3.80 -13.66 -15.60
CA ALA A 102 -3.43 -12.57 -14.70
C ALA A 102 -4.12 -12.73 -13.33
N PRO A 103 -3.37 -12.60 -12.21
CA PRO A 103 -3.96 -12.69 -10.89
C PRO A 103 -4.97 -11.56 -10.64
N ASP A 104 -6.14 -11.91 -10.12
CA ASP A 104 -7.12 -10.92 -9.66
C ASP A 104 -6.62 -10.22 -8.40
N ALA A 105 -6.41 -8.91 -8.47
CA ALA A 105 -5.92 -8.11 -7.36
C ALA A 105 -6.85 -8.17 -6.13
N GLY A 106 -8.17 -8.24 -6.33
CA GLY A 106 -9.14 -8.34 -5.25
C GLY A 106 -9.03 -9.65 -4.48
N ASN A 107 -8.83 -10.77 -5.19
CA ASN A 107 -8.58 -12.08 -4.59
C ASN A 107 -7.24 -12.09 -3.84
N MET A 108 -6.17 -11.59 -4.45
CA MET A 108 -4.85 -11.52 -3.81
C MET A 108 -4.88 -10.68 -2.54
N LEU A 109 -5.55 -9.53 -2.55
CA LEU A 109 -5.75 -8.71 -1.35
C LEU A 109 -6.63 -9.40 -0.29
N THR A 110 -7.56 -10.26 -0.70
CA THR A 110 -8.34 -11.05 0.25
C THR A 110 -7.47 -12.09 0.96
N GLN A 111 -6.58 -12.75 0.24
CA GLN A 111 -5.61 -13.69 0.83
C GLN A 111 -4.64 -12.97 1.77
N LEU A 112 -4.09 -11.81 1.37
CA LEU A 112 -3.26 -10.97 2.23
C LEU A 112 -4.00 -10.56 3.52
N SER A 113 -5.25 -10.13 3.40
CA SER A 113 -6.10 -9.76 4.53
C SER A 113 -6.27 -10.92 5.52
N ARG A 114 -6.50 -12.14 5.03
CA ARG A 114 -6.57 -13.35 5.88
C ARG A 114 -5.26 -13.60 6.61
N LYS A 115 -4.11 -13.50 5.93
CA LYS A 115 -2.79 -13.66 6.56
C LYS A 115 -2.56 -12.59 7.63
N LEU A 116 -2.87 -11.33 7.36
CA LEU A 116 -2.79 -10.24 8.33
C LEU A 116 -3.64 -10.48 9.59
N CYS A 117 -4.80 -11.13 9.45
CA CYS A 117 -5.71 -11.38 10.57
C CYS A 117 -5.39 -12.66 11.34
N CYS A 118 -4.92 -13.72 10.66
CA CYS A 118 -4.88 -15.08 11.20
C CYS A 118 -3.46 -15.62 11.43
N SER A 119 -2.42 -15.02 10.83
CA SER A 119 -1.04 -15.47 11.04
C SER A 119 -0.47 -14.96 12.36
N ALA A 120 0.36 -15.78 13.01
CA ALA A 120 1.10 -15.39 14.21
C ALA A 120 2.14 -14.33 13.94
N GLU A 121 2.77 -14.39 12.76
CA GLU A 121 3.77 -13.42 12.30
C GLU A 121 3.16 -12.46 11.28
N PHE A 122 3.71 -11.26 11.24
CA PHE A 122 3.31 -10.25 10.26
C PHE A 122 3.76 -10.67 8.86
N PRO A 123 2.87 -10.68 7.84
CA PRO A 123 3.22 -11.09 6.49
C PRO A 123 4.10 -10.04 5.80
N HIS A 124 5.42 -10.26 5.80
CA HIS A 124 6.38 -9.30 5.23
C HIS A 124 6.32 -9.21 3.71
N GLU A 125 5.77 -10.20 3.03
CA GLU A 125 5.45 -10.18 1.60
C GLU A 125 4.46 -9.07 1.20
N ILE A 126 3.82 -8.42 2.16
CA ILE A 126 3.02 -7.20 1.94
C ILE A 126 3.82 -6.11 1.20
N GLY A 127 5.15 -6.12 1.32
CA GLY A 127 6.04 -5.22 0.59
C GLY A 127 5.83 -5.28 -0.92
N VAL A 128 5.55 -6.46 -1.48
CA VAL A 128 5.20 -6.64 -2.90
C VAL A 128 3.92 -5.87 -3.24
N PHE A 129 2.90 -6.02 -2.41
CA PHE A 129 1.62 -5.32 -2.59
C PHE A 129 1.75 -3.78 -2.42
N LEU A 130 2.80 -3.32 -1.73
CA LEU A 130 3.14 -1.90 -1.61
C LEU A 130 4.02 -1.40 -2.76
N GLY A 131 4.42 -2.29 -3.67
CA GLY A 131 5.27 -1.98 -4.80
C GLY A 131 6.74 -1.76 -4.44
N TYR A 132 7.21 -2.39 -3.38
CA TYR A 132 8.64 -2.44 -3.10
C TYR A 132 9.33 -3.39 -4.07
N PRO A 133 10.59 -3.14 -4.46
CA PRO A 133 11.35 -4.07 -5.28
C PRO A 133 11.36 -5.48 -4.67
N LEU A 134 11.12 -6.50 -5.47
CA LEU A 134 11.06 -7.89 -4.99
C LEU A 134 12.34 -8.28 -4.24
N GLY A 135 13.51 -7.87 -4.74
CA GLY A 135 14.80 -8.11 -4.06
C GLY A 135 14.88 -7.51 -2.67
N ASP A 136 14.27 -6.33 -2.45
CA ASP A 136 14.22 -5.71 -1.13
C ASP A 136 13.26 -6.45 -0.17
N VAL A 137 12.13 -6.96 -0.70
CA VAL A 137 11.19 -7.77 0.09
C VAL A 137 11.82 -9.10 0.51
N VAL A 138 12.46 -9.81 -0.42
CA VAL A 138 13.17 -11.05 -0.15
C VAL A 138 14.32 -10.81 0.82
N GLY A 139 15.15 -9.80 0.56
CA GLY A 139 16.26 -9.43 1.44
C GLY A 139 15.79 -9.08 2.86
N PHE A 140 14.65 -8.41 3.02
CA PHE A 140 14.06 -8.12 4.33
C PHE A 140 13.67 -9.40 5.08
N ILE A 141 13.02 -10.34 4.39
CA ILE A 141 12.59 -11.62 5.00
C ILE A 141 13.80 -12.45 5.40
N GLU A 142 14.74 -12.68 4.50
CA GLU A 142 15.93 -13.48 4.73
C GLU A 142 16.83 -12.93 5.84
N ASN A 143 17.02 -11.62 5.85
CA ASN A 143 17.86 -10.93 6.85
C ASN A 143 17.09 -10.52 8.11
N ARG A 144 15.81 -10.83 8.23
CA ARG A 144 14.94 -10.43 9.35
C ARG A 144 15.01 -8.92 9.61
N GLY A 145 15.01 -8.15 8.52
CA GLY A 145 15.09 -6.69 8.55
C GLY A 145 16.43 -6.12 8.98
N LYS A 146 17.51 -6.91 9.01
CA LYS A 146 18.92 -6.48 9.27
C LYS A 146 19.70 -6.41 7.95
N ASN A 147 20.94 -5.93 7.99
CA ASN A 147 21.88 -5.94 6.86
C ASN A 147 21.39 -5.20 5.60
N PHE A 148 20.51 -4.22 5.77
CA PHE A 148 20.05 -3.37 4.66
C PHE A 148 21.14 -2.38 4.23
N THR A 149 21.18 -2.02 2.96
CA THR A 149 22.15 -1.05 2.39
C THR A 149 21.67 0.39 2.55
N CYS A 150 20.36 0.62 2.51
CA CYS A 150 19.74 1.93 2.68
C CYS A 150 18.39 1.81 3.39
N CYS A 151 18.02 2.81 4.20
CA CYS A 151 16.75 2.85 4.92
C CYS A 151 16.03 4.18 4.70
N GLY A 152 14.81 4.12 4.18
CA GLY A 152 13.93 5.26 3.96
C GLY A 152 12.48 4.85 4.11
N CYS A 153 11.69 4.94 3.03
CA CYS A 153 10.29 4.48 3.03
C CYS A 153 10.17 2.96 3.26
N TRP A 154 11.23 2.21 2.96
CA TRP A 154 11.43 0.80 3.32
C TRP A 154 12.93 0.54 3.52
N LYS A 155 13.31 -0.69 3.90
CA LYS A 155 14.71 -1.13 3.96
C LYS A 155 15.10 -1.72 2.61
N SER A 156 16.03 -1.06 1.90
CA SER A 156 16.56 -1.53 0.63
C SER A 156 17.78 -2.43 0.84
N TYR A 157 17.90 -3.44 0.00
CA TYR A 157 19.01 -4.41 -0.03
C TYR A 157 19.79 -4.34 -1.34
N GLY A 158 19.36 -3.47 -2.24
CA GLY A 158 20.00 -3.21 -3.53
C GLY A 158 20.98 -2.04 -3.48
N ASP A 159 21.08 -1.34 -4.62
CA ASP A 159 21.91 -0.14 -4.77
C ASP A 159 21.41 0.99 -3.87
N PRO A 160 22.22 1.47 -2.90
CA PRO A 160 21.82 2.49 -1.95
C PRO A 160 21.58 3.85 -2.61
N ASP A 161 22.31 4.21 -3.66
CA ASP A 161 22.15 5.50 -4.34
C ASP A 161 20.85 5.55 -5.14
N ALA A 162 20.51 4.46 -5.82
CA ALA A 162 19.24 4.31 -6.51
C ALA A 162 18.06 4.33 -5.51
N ALA A 163 18.18 3.64 -4.37
CA ALA A 163 17.18 3.62 -3.32
C ALA A 163 16.98 5.03 -2.73
N GLN A 164 18.06 5.75 -2.41
CA GLN A 164 17.98 7.10 -1.85
C GLN A 164 17.29 8.07 -2.82
N LYS A 165 17.67 8.07 -4.09
CA LYS A 165 17.00 8.89 -5.12
C LYS A 165 15.49 8.63 -5.17
N HIS A 166 15.10 7.36 -5.08
CA HIS A 166 13.68 6.99 -5.07
C HIS A 166 12.97 7.48 -3.80
N PHE A 167 13.58 7.32 -2.63
CA PHE A 167 13.03 7.83 -1.37
C PHE A 167 12.87 9.35 -1.38
N ASP A 168 13.86 10.07 -1.91
CA ASP A 168 13.80 11.54 -2.04
C ASP A 168 12.65 11.98 -2.96
N GLN A 169 12.42 11.26 -4.06
CA GLN A 169 11.31 11.51 -4.96
C GLN A 169 9.95 11.32 -4.25
N LEU A 170 9.79 10.23 -3.50
CA LEU A 170 8.56 9.95 -2.76
C LEU A 170 8.32 10.98 -1.64
N SER A 171 9.38 11.33 -0.89
CA SER A 171 9.34 12.33 0.19
C SER A 171 8.98 13.71 -0.35
N LYS A 172 9.60 14.12 -1.46
CA LYS A 172 9.30 15.38 -2.14
C LYS A 172 7.84 15.42 -2.61
N CYS A 173 7.34 14.33 -3.19
CA CYS A 173 5.94 14.21 -3.58
C CYS A 173 5.02 14.41 -2.37
N THR A 174 5.28 13.72 -1.26
CA THR A 174 4.47 13.83 -0.05
C THR A 174 4.48 15.25 0.50
N ALA A 175 5.64 15.92 0.55
CA ALA A 175 5.75 17.30 1.03
C ALA A 175 4.95 18.29 0.15
N VAL A 176 4.99 18.12 -1.18
CA VAL A 176 4.20 18.94 -2.11
C VAL A 176 2.70 18.72 -1.92
N TYR A 177 2.27 17.47 -1.82
CA TYR A 177 0.86 17.12 -1.65
C TYR A 177 0.29 17.60 -0.32
N LEU A 178 1.06 17.48 0.77
CA LEU A 178 0.67 18.03 2.08
C LEU A 178 0.49 19.55 2.02
N ARG A 179 1.43 20.27 1.42
CA ARG A 179 1.33 21.71 1.25
C ARG A 179 0.08 22.12 0.48
N LEU A 180 -0.19 21.45 -0.66
CA LEU A 180 -1.39 21.70 -1.47
C LEU A 180 -2.67 21.37 -0.70
N PHE A 181 -2.70 20.26 0.03
CA PHE A 181 -3.83 19.87 0.85
C PHE A 181 -4.11 20.90 1.95
N HIS A 182 -3.07 21.34 2.67
CA HIS A 182 -3.21 22.37 3.72
C HIS A 182 -3.58 23.75 3.17
N SER A 183 -3.27 24.04 1.90
CA SER A 183 -3.76 25.24 1.21
C SER A 183 -5.21 25.11 0.68
N GLY A 184 -5.92 24.02 1.02
CA GLY A 184 -7.31 23.81 0.66
C GLY A 184 -7.56 23.07 -0.64
N THR A 185 -6.53 22.51 -1.29
CA THR A 185 -6.73 21.70 -2.51
C THR A 185 -7.40 20.37 -2.15
N PRO A 186 -8.59 20.05 -2.71
CA PRO A 186 -9.26 18.79 -2.42
C PRO A 186 -8.46 17.57 -2.88
N ILE A 187 -8.52 16.46 -2.12
CA ILE A 187 -7.83 15.21 -2.45
C ILE A 187 -8.17 14.73 -3.86
N LEU A 188 -9.41 14.87 -4.28
CA LEU A 188 -9.85 14.47 -5.61
C LEU A 188 -9.10 15.20 -6.75
N ARG A 189 -8.68 16.45 -6.52
CA ARG A 189 -7.84 17.19 -7.48
C ARG A 189 -6.37 16.74 -7.41
N LEU A 190 -5.91 16.28 -6.25
CA LEU A 190 -4.57 15.74 -6.06
C LEU A 190 -4.43 14.32 -6.62
N ALA A 191 -5.54 13.59 -6.76
CA ALA A 191 -5.55 12.25 -7.34
C ALA A 191 -5.44 12.36 -8.88
N VAL A 192 -4.27 12.00 -9.42
CA VAL A 192 -4.04 11.90 -10.86
C VAL A 192 -4.90 10.76 -11.43
N ALA A 193 -5.48 10.91 -12.59
CA ALA A 193 -6.18 9.84 -13.30
C ALA A 193 -5.18 8.75 -13.76
N ALA A 194 -5.67 7.50 -13.92
CA ALA A 194 -4.89 6.39 -14.48
C ALA A 194 -4.71 6.57 -15.98
#